data_e0abdce8051d08d8fa12957a98c3ab02
#
_entry.id   e0abdce8051d08d8fa12957a98c3ab02
#
_cell.length_a   1.000
_cell.length_b   1.000
_cell.length_c   1.000
_cell.angle_alpha   90.00
_cell.angle_beta   90.00
_cell.angle_gamma   90.00
#
_symmetry.space_group_name_H-M   'P 1'
#
loop_
_entity.id
_entity.type
_entity.pdbx_description
1 polymer ?
#
loop_
_entity_poly.entity_id
_entity_poly.type
_entity_poly.pdbx_seq_one_letter_code
_entity_poly.pdbx_strand_id
1 'polypeptide(L)'
;VISHDRTLLNQLPAICELSSQGLTYYSGNYDFYKKQKALQQKALTQQLEEKQKALRLARKVAREVEERKSKQNVRGEKASIKKGIPRILMGGLKNNAENSSSRLSSIHTEKTEKLQAEMSGIKSSLPQTDKLKTDFNASHLHVGKVLVKAKDVNFHYPSLAASPMETTRPEAVKELWSSSLTFQLRSGDR
;
A
#
# COMPACT_ATOMS: atom_id res chain seq x y z
N VAL A 1 -17.91 12.56 23.70
CA VAL A 1 -18.39 13.44 22.61
C VAL A 1 -17.66 13.05 21.34
N ILE A 2 -18.36 12.86 20.23
CA ILE A 2 -17.81 12.67 18.90
C ILE A 2 -18.06 13.97 18.12
N SER A 3 -17.00 14.62 17.65
CA SER A 3 -17.11 15.90 16.97
C SER A 3 -16.00 16.05 15.92
N HIS A 4 -16.27 16.82 14.87
CA HIS A 4 -15.30 17.29 13.88
C HIS A 4 -14.96 18.77 14.09
N ASP A 5 -15.58 19.43 15.08
CA ASP A 5 -15.32 20.84 15.40
C ASP A 5 -13.98 20.97 16.14
N ARG A 6 -13.01 21.58 15.45
CA ARG A 6 -11.66 21.79 15.99
C ARG A 6 -11.63 22.73 17.17
N THR A 7 -12.56 23.69 17.23
CA THR A 7 -12.65 24.65 18.32
C THR A 7 -13.07 23.94 19.61
N LEU A 8 -14.07 23.07 19.52
CA LEU A 8 -14.50 22.23 20.63
C LEU A 8 -13.41 21.24 21.05
N LEU A 9 -12.76 20.58 20.08
CA LEU A 9 -11.70 19.60 20.35
C LEU A 9 -10.48 20.23 21.03
N ASN A 10 -10.21 21.51 20.79
CA ASN A 10 -9.11 22.22 21.46
C ASN A 10 -9.41 22.56 22.94
N GLN A 11 -10.67 22.54 23.34
CA GLN A 11 -11.05 22.75 24.74
C GLN A 11 -10.98 21.47 25.58
N LEU A 12 -10.81 20.31 24.92
CA LEU A 12 -10.78 19.02 25.62
C LEU A 12 -9.35 18.68 26.06
N PRO A 13 -9.20 18.10 27.27
CA PRO A 13 -7.88 17.72 27.80
C PRO A 13 -7.30 16.46 27.17
N ALA A 14 -8.12 15.69 26.44
CA ALA A 14 -7.71 14.45 25.82
C ALA A 14 -8.54 14.15 24.58
N ILE A 15 -7.91 13.47 23.61
CA ILE A 15 -8.53 13.06 22.36
C ILE A 15 -8.33 11.56 22.17
N CYS A 16 -9.39 10.88 21.72
CA CYS A 16 -9.33 9.50 21.29
C CYS A 16 -9.59 9.42 19.78
N GLU A 17 -8.63 8.91 19.04
CA GLU A 17 -8.77 8.68 17.60
C GLU A 17 -9.26 7.26 17.35
N LEU A 18 -10.35 7.13 16.61
CA LEU A 18 -10.82 5.85 16.05
C LEU A 18 -10.26 5.70 14.62
N SER A 19 -9.46 4.68 14.40
CA SER A 19 -8.88 4.35 13.10
C SER A 19 -9.17 2.90 12.72
N SER A 20 -8.83 2.49 11.51
CA SER A 20 -8.89 1.09 11.07
C SER A 20 -8.02 0.15 11.91
N GLN A 21 -7.04 0.68 12.63
CA GLN A 21 -6.15 -0.08 13.52
C GLN A 21 -6.64 -0.12 14.98
N GLY A 22 -7.75 0.56 15.27
CA GLY A 22 -8.34 0.62 16.61
C GLY A 22 -8.39 2.01 17.20
N LEU A 23 -8.50 2.07 18.53
CA LEU A 23 -8.58 3.31 19.30
C LEU A 23 -7.19 3.70 19.81
N THR A 24 -6.80 4.93 19.53
CA THR A 24 -5.55 5.51 20.05
C THR A 24 -5.88 6.74 20.91
N TYR A 25 -5.33 6.74 22.11
CA TYR A 25 -5.54 7.82 23.09
C TYR A 25 -4.38 8.80 23.06
N TYR A 26 -4.71 10.11 23.02
CA TYR A 26 -3.77 11.22 23.08
C TYR A 26 -4.12 12.11 24.26
N SER A 27 -3.18 12.28 25.20
CA SER A 27 -3.34 13.22 26.31
C SER A 27 -2.98 14.63 25.86
N GLY A 28 -4.01 15.46 25.61
CA GLY A 28 -3.83 16.83 25.15
C GLY A 28 -4.96 17.26 24.20
N ASN A 29 -4.94 18.54 23.86
CA ASN A 29 -5.91 19.14 22.96
C ASN A 29 -5.67 18.75 21.48
N TYR A 30 -6.52 19.25 20.59
CA TYR A 30 -6.43 18.94 19.15
C TYR A 30 -5.10 19.35 18.51
N ASP A 31 -4.53 20.48 18.91
CA ASP A 31 -3.26 20.94 18.36
C ASP A 31 -2.09 20.04 18.79
N PHE A 32 -2.12 19.54 20.02
CA PHE A 32 -1.17 18.55 20.50
C PHE A 32 -1.28 17.23 19.73
N TYR A 33 -2.50 16.72 19.58
CA TYR A 33 -2.81 15.54 18.77
C TYR A 33 -2.26 15.68 17.35
N LYS A 34 -2.54 16.82 16.68
CA LYS A 34 -2.09 17.10 15.32
C LYS A 34 -0.56 17.10 15.19
N LYS A 35 0.14 17.70 16.17
CA LYS A 35 1.61 17.71 16.22
C LYS A 35 2.16 16.28 16.39
N GLN A 36 1.62 15.52 17.32
CA GLN A 36 2.02 14.14 17.57
C GLN A 36 1.82 13.27 16.33
N LYS A 37 0.67 13.38 15.70
CA LYS A 37 0.36 12.62 14.48
C LYS A 37 1.27 12.99 13.31
N ALA A 38 1.58 14.27 13.14
CA ALA A 38 2.52 14.74 12.13
C ALA A 38 3.95 14.19 12.36
N LEU A 39 4.40 14.15 13.62
CA LEU A 39 5.68 13.55 13.98
C LEU A 39 5.72 12.04 13.70
N GLN A 40 4.66 11.31 14.07
CA GLN A 40 4.55 9.88 13.77
C GLN A 40 4.57 9.61 12.27
N GLN A 41 3.81 10.37 11.49
CA GLN A 41 3.79 10.23 10.03
C GLN A 41 5.16 10.53 9.41
N LYS A 42 5.82 11.58 9.88
CA LYS A 42 7.17 11.92 9.43
C LYS A 42 8.16 10.81 9.74
N ALA A 43 8.13 10.25 10.95
CA ALA A 43 8.99 9.14 11.34
C ALA A 43 8.75 7.89 10.48
N LEU A 44 7.49 7.51 10.23
CA LEU A 44 7.15 6.38 9.37
C LEU A 44 7.59 6.61 7.92
N THR A 45 7.44 7.83 7.40
CA THR A 45 7.88 8.17 6.04
C THR A 45 9.40 8.08 5.94
N GLN A 46 10.13 8.58 6.92
CA GLN A 46 11.59 8.49 6.97
C GLN A 46 12.04 7.01 7.03
N GLN A 47 11.44 6.20 7.90
CA GLN A 47 11.74 4.77 7.96
C GLN A 47 11.47 4.07 6.63
N LEU A 48 10.38 4.41 5.94
CA LEU A 48 10.07 3.87 4.63
C LEU A 48 11.15 4.22 3.60
N GLU A 49 11.59 5.47 3.57
CA GLU A 49 12.68 5.92 2.68
C GLU A 49 14.00 5.20 2.96
N GLU A 50 14.36 5.03 4.23
CA GLU A 50 15.56 4.29 4.64
C GLU A 50 15.50 2.83 4.18
N LYS A 51 14.37 2.17 4.39
CA LYS A 51 14.16 0.78 3.92
C LYS A 51 14.17 0.69 2.40
N GLN A 52 13.64 1.68 1.67
CA GLN A 52 13.72 1.73 0.21
C GLN A 52 15.17 1.85 -0.28
N LYS A 53 15.96 2.72 0.36
CA LYS A 53 17.39 2.85 0.04
C LYS A 53 18.14 1.54 0.32
N ALA A 54 17.87 0.92 1.47
CA ALA A 54 18.47 -0.36 1.84
C ALA A 54 18.11 -1.47 0.84
N LEU A 55 16.86 -1.54 0.38
CA LEU A 55 16.42 -2.51 -0.62
C LEU A 55 17.11 -2.29 -1.97
N ARG A 56 17.23 -1.04 -2.42
CA ARG A 56 17.94 -0.72 -3.66
C ARG A 56 19.40 -1.15 -3.58
N LEU A 57 20.07 -0.88 -2.45
CA LEU A 57 21.45 -1.29 -2.22
C LEU A 57 21.58 -2.80 -2.17
N ALA A 58 20.70 -3.51 -1.44
CA ALA A 58 20.70 -4.96 -1.38
C ALA A 58 20.56 -5.61 -2.76
N ARG A 59 19.64 -5.11 -3.60
CA ARG A 59 19.47 -5.57 -4.98
C ARG A 59 20.69 -5.30 -5.86
N LYS A 60 21.33 -4.14 -5.69
CA LYS A 60 22.57 -3.81 -6.43
C LYS A 60 23.69 -4.78 -6.06
N VAL A 61 23.92 -4.99 -4.76
CA VAL A 61 24.94 -5.94 -4.27
C VAL A 61 24.65 -7.37 -4.75
N ALA A 62 23.38 -7.80 -4.71
CA ALA A 62 22.99 -9.13 -5.21
C ALA A 62 23.40 -9.32 -6.70
N ARG A 63 23.09 -8.35 -7.56
CA ARG A 63 23.50 -8.37 -8.98
C ARG A 63 25.01 -8.42 -9.16
N GLU A 64 25.75 -7.57 -8.45
CA GLU A 64 27.21 -7.52 -8.54
C GLU A 64 27.84 -8.85 -8.12
N VAL A 65 27.31 -9.49 -7.07
CA VAL A 65 27.77 -10.80 -6.61
C VAL A 65 27.47 -11.89 -7.66
N GLU A 66 26.26 -11.86 -8.22
CA GLU A 66 25.85 -12.80 -9.27
C GLU A 66 26.73 -12.67 -10.54
N GLU A 67 26.97 -11.44 -10.99
CA GLU A 67 27.86 -11.19 -12.12
C GLU A 67 29.30 -11.63 -11.87
N ARG A 68 29.83 -11.37 -10.67
CA ARG A 68 31.18 -11.82 -10.29
C ARG A 68 31.27 -13.36 -10.30
N LYS A 69 30.26 -14.01 -9.72
CA LYS A 69 30.18 -15.47 -9.69
C LYS A 69 30.07 -16.07 -11.08
N SER A 70 29.23 -15.52 -11.94
CA SER A 70 29.11 -15.94 -13.34
C SER A 70 30.44 -15.82 -14.05
N LYS A 71 31.12 -14.68 -13.96
CA LYS A 71 32.46 -14.49 -14.57
C LYS A 71 33.51 -15.45 -13.99
N GLN A 72 33.45 -15.72 -12.68
CA GLN A 72 34.37 -16.66 -12.01
C GLN A 72 34.12 -18.09 -12.46
N ASN A 73 32.86 -18.52 -12.59
CA ASN A 73 32.52 -19.87 -13.08
C ASN A 73 33.01 -20.08 -14.51
N VAL A 74 32.77 -19.12 -15.40
CA VAL A 74 33.28 -19.20 -16.79
C VAL A 74 34.81 -19.27 -16.87
N ARG A 75 35.50 -18.47 -16.05
CA ARG A 75 36.97 -18.52 -15.96
C ARG A 75 37.45 -19.85 -15.37
N GLY A 76 36.79 -20.36 -14.36
CA GLY A 76 37.11 -21.66 -13.74
C GLY A 76 36.94 -22.81 -14.71
N GLU A 77 35.87 -22.82 -15.49
CA GLU A 77 35.64 -23.83 -16.53
C GLU A 77 36.71 -23.81 -17.61
N LYS A 78 37.04 -22.63 -18.16
CA LYS A 78 38.13 -22.48 -19.14
C LYS A 78 39.49 -22.90 -18.60
N ALA A 79 39.80 -22.58 -17.35
CA ALA A 79 41.03 -22.95 -16.68
C ALA A 79 41.12 -24.46 -16.46
N SER A 80 40.00 -25.10 -16.11
CA SER A 80 39.94 -26.56 -15.92
C SER A 80 40.19 -27.32 -17.21
N ILE A 81 39.65 -26.87 -18.33
CA ILE A 81 39.89 -27.42 -19.65
C ILE A 81 41.38 -27.28 -20.02
N LYS A 82 41.93 -26.07 -19.82
CA LYS A 82 43.36 -25.80 -20.14
C LYS A 82 44.34 -26.62 -19.32
N LYS A 83 43.99 -26.93 -18.06
CA LYS A 83 44.79 -27.74 -17.14
C LYS A 83 44.65 -29.26 -17.35
N GLY A 84 43.82 -29.71 -18.29
CA GLY A 84 43.62 -31.13 -18.58
C GLY A 84 42.99 -31.90 -17.43
N ILE A 85 42.14 -31.27 -16.60
CA ILE A 85 41.49 -31.91 -15.44
C ILE A 85 40.54 -33.00 -15.95
N PRO A 86 40.60 -34.24 -15.39
CA PRO A 86 39.70 -35.32 -15.78
C PRO A 86 38.22 -34.93 -15.63
N ARG A 87 37.41 -35.36 -16.60
CA ARG A 87 35.98 -34.98 -16.71
C ARG A 87 35.18 -35.34 -15.44
N ILE A 88 35.54 -36.42 -14.75
CA ILE A 88 34.94 -36.84 -13.49
C ILE A 88 35.14 -35.79 -12.38
N LEU A 89 36.36 -35.25 -12.25
CA LEU A 89 36.69 -34.21 -11.27
C LEU A 89 36.05 -32.85 -11.63
N MET A 90 35.90 -32.54 -12.91
CA MET A 90 35.22 -31.33 -13.37
C MET A 90 33.75 -31.30 -12.93
N GLY A 91 33.05 -32.44 -12.94
CA GLY A 91 31.68 -32.55 -12.45
C GLY A 91 31.55 -32.17 -10.95
N GLY A 92 32.45 -32.65 -10.12
CA GLY A 92 32.50 -32.31 -8.72
C GLY A 92 32.79 -30.82 -8.45
N LEU A 93 33.74 -30.24 -9.18
CA LEU A 93 34.07 -28.80 -9.08
C LEU A 93 32.88 -27.91 -9.51
N LYS A 94 32.20 -28.29 -10.59
CA LYS A 94 31.03 -27.60 -11.10
C LYS A 94 29.89 -27.66 -10.07
N ASN A 95 29.61 -28.82 -9.53
CA ASN A 95 28.54 -29.00 -8.51
C ASN A 95 28.82 -28.16 -7.26
N ASN A 96 30.05 -28.12 -6.76
CA ASN A 96 30.45 -27.27 -5.65
C ASN A 96 30.31 -25.77 -5.97
N ALA A 97 30.62 -25.33 -7.18
CA ALA A 97 30.47 -23.96 -7.63
C ALA A 97 28.97 -23.58 -7.72
N GLU A 98 28.13 -24.46 -8.25
CA GLU A 98 26.69 -24.28 -8.33
C GLU A 98 26.03 -24.22 -6.94
N ASN A 99 26.38 -25.12 -6.04
CA ASN A 99 25.90 -25.13 -4.66
C ASN A 99 26.29 -23.84 -3.91
N SER A 100 27.54 -23.40 -4.08
CA SER A 100 28.01 -22.13 -3.50
C SER A 100 27.25 -20.92 -4.06
N SER A 101 26.97 -20.90 -5.36
CA SER A 101 26.22 -19.84 -6.02
C SER A 101 24.76 -19.82 -5.59
N SER A 102 24.13 -21.00 -5.52
CA SER A 102 22.75 -21.15 -5.05
C SER A 102 22.59 -20.66 -3.62
N ARG A 103 23.51 -21.06 -2.71
CA ARG A 103 23.48 -20.60 -1.32
C ARG A 103 23.62 -19.08 -1.19
N LEU A 104 24.49 -18.45 -1.96
CA LEU A 104 24.63 -16.99 -1.96
C LEU A 104 23.36 -16.30 -2.52
N SER A 105 22.80 -16.83 -3.59
CA SER A 105 21.55 -16.33 -4.15
C SER A 105 20.41 -16.38 -3.14
N SER A 106 20.25 -17.53 -2.43
CA SER A 106 19.23 -17.67 -1.38
C SER A 106 19.38 -16.63 -0.27
N ILE A 107 20.60 -16.38 0.22
CA ILE A 107 20.86 -15.36 1.25
C ILE A 107 20.46 -13.96 0.76
N HIS A 108 20.76 -13.62 -0.48
CA HIS A 108 20.39 -12.31 -1.04
C HIS A 108 18.88 -12.20 -1.28
N THR A 109 18.23 -13.27 -1.72
CA THR A 109 16.77 -13.31 -1.90
C THR A 109 16.06 -13.15 -0.57
N GLU A 110 16.42 -13.92 0.43
CA GLU A 110 15.87 -13.83 1.79
C GLU A 110 16.01 -12.41 2.36
N LYS A 111 17.17 -11.79 2.21
CA LYS A 111 17.40 -10.41 2.64
C LYS A 111 16.50 -9.41 1.93
N THR A 112 16.30 -9.55 0.61
CA THR A 112 15.43 -8.65 -0.16
C THR A 112 13.96 -8.86 0.17
N GLU A 113 13.52 -10.10 0.38
CA GLU A 113 12.16 -10.45 0.81
C GLU A 113 11.84 -9.89 2.19
N LYS A 114 12.76 -10.05 3.14
CA LYS A 114 12.61 -9.48 4.49
C LYS A 114 12.44 -7.97 4.44
N LEU A 115 13.28 -7.25 3.69
CA LEU A 115 13.15 -5.80 3.53
C LEU A 115 11.83 -5.40 2.86
N GLN A 116 11.35 -6.18 1.88
CA GLN A 116 10.05 -5.94 1.25
C GLN A 116 8.88 -6.16 2.21
N ALA A 117 8.92 -7.21 3.03
CA ALA A 117 7.92 -7.47 4.06
C ALA A 117 7.87 -6.34 5.11
N GLU A 118 9.03 -5.88 5.58
CA GLU A 118 9.12 -4.75 6.50
C GLU A 118 8.53 -3.46 5.88
N MET A 119 8.83 -3.20 4.61
CA MET A 119 8.27 -2.05 3.87
C MET A 119 6.75 -2.14 3.71
N SER A 120 6.21 -3.33 3.44
CA SER A 120 4.76 -3.51 3.31
C SER A 120 4.05 -3.25 4.64
N GLY A 121 4.64 -3.68 5.76
CA GLY A 121 4.13 -3.39 7.11
C GLY A 121 4.12 -1.88 7.42
N ILE A 122 5.20 -1.15 7.08
CA ILE A 122 5.24 0.31 7.26
C ILE A 122 4.20 1.01 6.37
N LYS A 123 4.05 0.57 5.12
CA LYS A 123 3.04 1.14 4.20
C LYS A 123 1.61 0.95 4.69
N SER A 124 1.29 -0.20 5.27
CA SER A 124 -0.05 -0.44 5.84
C SER A 124 -0.33 0.41 7.08
N SER A 125 0.71 0.83 7.80
CA SER A 125 0.61 1.73 8.96
C SER A 125 0.51 3.21 8.58
N LEU A 126 0.88 3.58 7.34
CA LEU A 126 0.72 4.95 6.86
C LEU A 126 -0.74 5.20 6.47
N PRO A 127 -1.32 6.34 6.89
CA PRO A 127 -2.67 6.69 6.46
C PRO A 127 -2.68 6.85 4.93
N GLN A 128 -3.60 6.14 4.30
CA GLN A 128 -3.85 6.32 2.88
C GLN A 128 -4.49 7.70 2.68
N THR A 129 -3.72 8.64 2.21
CA THR A 129 -4.26 9.91 1.71
C THR A 129 -4.67 9.68 0.26
N ASP A 130 -5.92 9.32 0.05
CA ASP A 130 -6.51 9.37 -1.29
C ASP A 130 -6.51 10.84 -1.74
N LYS A 131 -5.52 11.17 -2.55
CA LYS A 131 -5.50 12.47 -3.22
C LYS A 131 -6.54 12.40 -4.31
N LEU A 132 -7.73 12.92 -4.02
CA LEU A 132 -8.74 13.15 -5.03
C LEU A 132 -8.13 14.13 -6.05
N LYS A 133 -7.70 13.62 -7.19
CA LYS A 133 -7.24 14.45 -8.31
C LYS A 133 -8.48 14.91 -9.05
N THR A 134 -9.04 16.03 -8.64
CA THR A 134 -10.08 16.70 -9.39
C THR A 134 -9.41 17.76 -10.27
N ASP A 135 -9.33 17.52 -11.56
CA ASP A 135 -8.91 18.50 -12.52
C ASP A 135 -10.16 19.17 -13.13
N PHE A 136 -10.49 20.34 -12.63
CA PHE A 136 -11.64 21.12 -13.11
C PHE A 136 -11.32 21.97 -14.34
N ASN A 137 -10.05 22.05 -14.74
CA ASN A 137 -9.62 22.96 -15.83
C ASN A 137 -9.74 22.34 -17.23
N ALA A 138 -10.02 21.05 -17.35
CA ALA A 138 -10.00 20.33 -18.62
C ALA A 138 -11.39 20.10 -19.25
N SER A 139 -12.46 20.67 -18.73
CA SER A 139 -13.77 20.47 -19.32
C SER A 139 -14.00 21.43 -20.51
N HIS A 140 -13.59 21.02 -21.70
CA HIS A 140 -14.03 21.59 -22.96
C HIS A 140 -15.50 21.25 -23.31
N LEU A 141 -16.33 21.14 -22.28
CA LEU A 141 -17.72 20.76 -22.46
C LEU A 141 -18.56 21.95 -22.91
N HIS A 142 -19.34 21.73 -23.97
CA HIS A 142 -20.30 22.68 -24.43
C HIS A 142 -21.28 23.08 -23.32
N VAL A 143 -21.53 24.39 -23.15
CA VAL A 143 -22.50 24.90 -22.16
C VAL A 143 -23.88 24.31 -22.45
N GLY A 144 -24.57 23.85 -21.42
CA GLY A 144 -25.88 23.20 -21.54
C GLY A 144 -25.85 21.69 -21.87
N LYS A 145 -24.64 21.08 -22.05
CA LYS A 145 -24.55 19.63 -22.24
C LYS A 145 -25.03 18.90 -20.98
N VAL A 146 -25.95 17.97 -21.17
CA VAL A 146 -26.43 17.11 -20.06
C VAL A 146 -25.29 16.19 -19.61
N LEU A 147 -24.88 16.32 -18.37
CA LEU A 147 -23.81 15.53 -17.75
C LEU A 147 -24.36 14.32 -17.00
N VAL A 148 -25.41 14.55 -16.23
CA VAL A 148 -26.09 13.52 -15.46
C VAL A 148 -27.58 13.69 -15.62
N LYS A 149 -28.30 12.62 -15.89
CA LYS A 149 -29.75 12.56 -15.88
C LYS A 149 -30.15 11.43 -14.94
N ALA A 150 -30.71 11.79 -13.81
CA ALA A 150 -31.29 10.85 -12.85
C ALA A 150 -32.80 10.86 -13.01
N LYS A 151 -33.42 9.71 -13.10
CA LYS A 151 -34.88 9.56 -13.21
C LYS A 151 -35.32 8.49 -12.21
N ASP A 152 -36.23 8.87 -11.34
CA ASP A 152 -36.82 7.98 -10.32
C ASP A 152 -35.77 7.25 -9.47
N VAL A 153 -34.72 7.98 -9.08
CA VAL A 153 -33.59 7.42 -8.29
C VAL A 153 -33.91 7.51 -6.80
N ASN A 154 -33.80 6.39 -6.12
CA ASN A 154 -33.77 6.32 -4.67
C ASN A 154 -32.60 5.46 -4.21
N PHE A 155 -32.19 5.55 -2.95
CA PHE A 155 -31.10 4.81 -2.41
C PHE A 155 -31.52 4.13 -1.09
N HIS A 156 -31.04 2.92 -0.89
CA HIS A 156 -31.17 2.20 0.37
C HIS A 156 -29.79 1.69 0.81
N TYR A 157 -29.57 1.72 2.09
CA TYR A 157 -28.37 1.10 2.64
C TYR A 157 -28.59 -0.43 2.69
N PRO A 158 -27.67 -1.24 2.15
CA PRO A 158 -27.75 -2.68 2.34
C PRO A 158 -27.72 -2.98 3.84
N SER A 159 -28.71 -3.72 4.33
CA SER A 159 -28.71 -4.17 5.73
C SER A 159 -27.48 -5.04 5.97
N LEU A 160 -26.63 -4.66 6.92
CA LEU A 160 -25.46 -5.44 7.35
C LEU A 160 -25.83 -6.72 8.12
N ALA A 161 -27.12 -6.98 8.31
CA ALA A 161 -27.64 -8.14 9.03
C ALA A 161 -28.34 -9.11 8.08
N ALA A 162 -27.60 -9.76 7.20
CA ALA A 162 -28.04 -11.00 6.58
C ALA A 162 -26.97 -12.06 6.79
N SER A 163 -26.94 -12.65 7.97
CA SER A 163 -26.44 -13.99 8.18
C SER A 163 -27.25 -14.94 7.28
N PRO A 164 -26.63 -15.92 6.57
CA PRO A 164 -27.32 -16.69 5.52
C PRO A 164 -28.37 -17.71 6.02
N MET A 165 -28.93 -17.56 7.22
CA MET A 165 -29.74 -18.59 7.82
C MET A 165 -31.09 -18.14 8.44
N GLU A 166 -31.66 -17.02 8.02
CA GLU A 166 -33.05 -16.69 8.38
C GLU A 166 -33.85 -16.20 7.17
N THR A 167 -34.42 -17.17 6.50
CA THR A 167 -35.48 -17.01 5.51
C THR A 167 -36.79 -16.77 6.27
N THR A 168 -37.12 -15.54 6.65
CA THR A 168 -38.55 -15.22 6.90
C THR A 168 -38.73 -13.70 7.02
N ARG A 169 -39.48 -13.16 6.09
CA ARG A 169 -40.00 -11.80 5.87
C ARG A 169 -38.98 -10.79 5.28
N PRO A 170 -39.32 -10.22 4.10
CA PRO A 170 -38.63 -9.03 3.61
C PRO A 170 -38.98 -7.88 4.58
N GLU A 171 -38.03 -7.51 5.45
CA GLU A 171 -38.10 -6.22 6.12
C GLU A 171 -38.18 -5.14 5.05
N ALA A 172 -39.17 -4.25 5.19
CA ALA A 172 -39.39 -3.15 4.27
C ALA A 172 -38.07 -2.36 4.14
N VAL A 173 -37.47 -2.42 2.96
CA VAL A 173 -36.24 -1.71 2.65
C VAL A 173 -36.50 -0.23 2.87
N LYS A 174 -35.89 0.36 3.91
CA LYS A 174 -36.07 1.76 4.23
C LYS A 174 -35.33 2.60 3.21
N GLU A 175 -36.08 3.16 2.29
CA GLU A 175 -35.54 4.11 1.33
C GLU A 175 -35.03 5.39 2.01
N LEU A 176 -33.95 5.95 1.50
CA LEU A 176 -33.33 7.14 2.06
C LEU A 176 -34.22 8.37 1.89
N TRP A 177 -34.90 8.48 0.75
CA TRP A 177 -35.81 9.59 0.48
C TRP A 177 -37.27 9.10 0.44
N SER A 178 -38.15 9.90 0.99
CA SER A 178 -39.60 9.61 1.02
C SER A 178 -40.23 9.59 -0.39
N SER A 179 -39.59 10.22 -1.35
CA SER A 179 -39.97 10.20 -2.77
C SER A 179 -38.72 10.08 -3.63
N SER A 180 -38.82 9.38 -4.75
CA SER A 180 -37.72 9.25 -5.72
C SER A 180 -37.31 10.61 -6.30
N LEU A 181 -36.01 10.76 -6.54
CA LEU A 181 -35.42 12.00 -7.09
C LEU A 181 -35.33 11.91 -8.60
N THR A 182 -35.83 12.95 -9.26
CA THR A 182 -35.64 13.15 -10.70
C THR A 182 -34.98 14.49 -10.92
N PHE A 183 -33.75 14.48 -11.46
CA PHE A 183 -33.00 15.71 -11.73
C PHE A 183 -32.09 15.57 -12.95
N GLN A 184 -31.63 16.69 -13.44
CA GLN A 184 -30.72 16.76 -14.56
C GLN A 184 -29.66 17.80 -14.26
N LEU A 185 -28.39 17.43 -14.38
CA LEU A 185 -27.25 18.34 -14.27
C LEU A 185 -26.69 18.63 -15.65
N ARG A 186 -26.49 19.88 -15.95
CA ARG A 186 -25.93 20.35 -17.22
C ARG A 186 -24.61 21.07 -17.00
N SER A 187 -23.78 21.10 -18.04
CA SER A 187 -22.56 21.90 -18.03
C SER A 187 -22.91 23.40 -17.89
N GLY A 188 -22.38 24.01 -16.81
CA GLY A 188 -22.66 25.41 -16.46
C GLY A 188 -23.70 25.60 -15.35
N ASP A 189 -24.37 24.55 -14.88
CA ASP A 189 -25.24 24.63 -13.70
C ASP A 189 -24.39 24.95 -12.47
N ARG A 190 -24.87 25.86 -11.62
CA ARG A 190 -24.25 26.25 -10.34
C ARG A 190 -25.17 25.93 -9.19
#